data_b41060966bc1a4610327be6d8a095763
#
_entry.id   b41060966bc1a4610327be6d8a095763
#
_cell.length_a   1.000
_cell.length_b   1.000
_cell.length_c   1.000
_cell.angle_alpha   90.00
_cell.angle_beta   90.00
_cell.angle_gamma   90.00
#
_symmetry.space_group_name_H-M   'P 1'
#
loop_
_entity.id
_entity.type
_entity.pdbx_description
1 polymer ?
#
loop_
_entity_poly.entity_id
_entity_poly.type
_entity_poly.pdbx_seq_one_letter_code
_entity_poly.pdbx_strand_id
1 'polypeptide(L)'
;MASKPLQYVVVERKITFGKHAGKIMKIAQPSGRGRIPFRRFCDEVARSTSFTRQEVEAVINYATEIAKDFVSNGDMVDFGDLGTLVPSFKSRAVGQEEKFNPNIHIEKPMVHLRPSKSYFTLTGVHFKQVPKKTKKSNQPS
;
A
#
# COMPACT_ATOMS: atom_id res chain seq x y z
N MET A 1 -18.63 -13.35 8.31
CA MET A 1 -17.96 -12.31 9.12
C MET A 1 -18.77 -11.03 9.10
N ALA A 2 -19.03 -10.45 10.25
CA ALA A 2 -19.61 -9.12 10.30
C ALA A 2 -18.64 -8.13 9.66
N SER A 3 -19.06 -7.49 8.58
CA SER A 3 -18.23 -6.53 7.88
C SER A 3 -18.22 -5.21 8.64
N LYS A 4 -17.05 -4.78 9.08
CA LYS A 4 -16.87 -3.41 9.54
C LYS A 4 -16.88 -2.47 8.34
N PRO A 5 -17.53 -1.32 8.44
CA PRO A 5 -17.47 -0.34 7.36
C PRO A 5 -16.05 0.24 7.21
N LEU A 6 -15.69 0.60 6.01
CA LEU A 6 -14.52 1.43 5.77
C LEU A 6 -14.86 2.85 6.24
N GLN A 7 -14.11 3.33 7.23
CA GLN A 7 -14.30 4.67 7.76
C GLN A 7 -13.59 5.70 6.92
N TYR A 8 -14.22 6.85 6.76
CA TYR A 8 -13.63 7.97 6.04
C TYR A 8 -13.89 9.30 6.75
N VAL A 9 -13.03 10.25 6.48
CA VAL A 9 -13.23 11.66 6.86
C VAL A 9 -13.34 12.48 5.58
N VAL A 10 -14.12 13.53 5.62
CA VAL A 10 -14.21 14.50 4.53
C VAL A 10 -13.24 15.64 4.81
N VAL A 11 -12.36 15.92 3.87
CA VAL A 11 -11.39 17.00 3.94
C VAL A 11 -11.57 17.94 2.77
N GLU A 12 -11.23 19.21 2.98
CA GLU A 12 -11.23 20.20 1.91
C GLU A 12 -9.83 20.33 1.32
N ARG A 13 -9.74 20.32 0.01
CA ARG A 13 -8.49 20.52 -0.72
C ARG A 13 -8.67 21.51 -1.86
N LYS A 14 -7.67 22.36 -2.03
CA LYS A 14 -7.58 23.21 -3.20
C LYS A 14 -7.10 22.38 -4.39
N ILE A 15 -7.88 22.39 -5.45
CA ILE A 15 -7.53 21.67 -6.67
C ILE A 15 -6.60 22.55 -7.50
N THR A 16 -5.45 22.02 -7.88
CA THR A 16 -4.43 22.75 -8.62
C THR A 16 -4.40 22.43 -10.11
N PHE A 17 -5.09 21.35 -10.52
CA PHE A 17 -5.11 20.88 -11.90
C PHE A 17 -6.52 20.60 -12.40
N GLY A 18 -6.72 20.71 -13.72
CA GLY A 18 -7.93 20.29 -14.40
C GLY A 18 -9.06 21.30 -14.34
N LYS A 19 -10.27 20.82 -14.63
CA LYS A 19 -11.49 21.65 -14.79
C LYS A 19 -11.86 22.46 -13.54
N HIS A 20 -11.48 21.96 -12.34
CA HIS A 20 -11.80 22.58 -11.06
C HIS A 20 -10.60 23.30 -10.42
N ALA A 21 -9.56 23.59 -11.19
CA ALA A 21 -8.37 24.29 -10.69
C ALA A 21 -8.74 25.61 -10.00
N GLY A 22 -8.15 25.85 -8.82
CA GLY A 22 -8.42 27.03 -7.99
C GLY A 22 -9.62 26.92 -7.06
N LYS A 23 -10.44 25.88 -7.18
CA LYS A 23 -11.60 25.63 -6.31
C LYS A 23 -11.22 24.78 -5.10
N ILE A 24 -11.90 25.03 -3.99
CA ILE A 24 -11.83 24.16 -2.80
C ILE A 24 -12.89 23.08 -2.95
N MET A 25 -12.46 21.83 -2.94
CA MET A 25 -13.34 20.68 -3.12
C MET A 25 -13.28 19.77 -1.89
N LYS A 26 -14.40 19.10 -1.62
CA LYS A 26 -14.49 18.09 -0.55
C LYS A 26 -14.06 16.74 -1.10
N ILE A 27 -13.17 16.07 -0.40
CA ILE A 27 -12.65 14.76 -0.78
C ILE A 27 -12.71 13.85 0.44
N ALA A 28 -13.18 12.61 0.25
CA ALA A 28 -13.12 11.58 1.28
C ALA A 28 -11.72 10.98 1.35
N GLN A 29 -11.25 10.77 2.57
CA GLN A 29 -9.99 10.08 2.85
C GLN A 29 -10.24 8.92 3.80
N PRO A 30 -9.60 7.75 3.60
CA PRO A 30 -9.70 6.64 4.54
C PRO A 30 -9.24 7.06 5.94
N SER A 31 -9.94 6.61 6.95
CA SER A 31 -9.64 6.88 8.36
C SER A 31 -9.91 5.66 9.22
N GLY A 32 -9.43 5.66 10.45
CA GLY A 32 -9.74 4.62 11.42
C GLY A 32 -9.30 3.22 11.02
N ARG A 33 -8.26 3.10 10.18
CA ARG A 33 -7.73 1.80 9.76
C ARG A 33 -6.94 1.18 10.89
N GLY A 34 -7.39 -0.01 11.34
CA GLY A 34 -6.64 -0.81 12.27
C GLY A 34 -5.43 -1.45 11.58
N ARG A 35 -4.45 -1.82 12.38
CA ARG A 35 -3.29 -2.58 11.92
C ARG A 35 -3.33 -3.96 12.55
N ILE A 36 -3.30 -5.00 11.71
CA ILE A 36 -3.14 -6.37 12.17
C ILE A 36 -1.63 -6.67 12.21
N PRO A 37 -1.06 -6.94 13.39
CA PRO A 37 0.36 -7.30 13.48
C PRO A 37 0.66 -8.61 12.75
N PHE A 38 1.88 -8.77 12.26
CA PHE A 38 2.32 -9.97 11.54
C PHE A 38 2.07 -11.24 12.34
N ARG A 39 2.36 -11.23 13.62
CA ARG A 39 2.12 -12.37 14.52
C ARG A 39 0.66 -12.80 14.55
N ARG A 40 -0.25 -11.84 14.69
CA ARG A 40 -1.70 -12.12 14.70
C ARG A 40 -2.18 -12.65 13.34
N PHE A 41 -1.67 -12.08 12.27
CA PHE A 41 -1.97 -12.58 10.92
C PHE A 41 -1.56 -14.04 10.78
N CYS A 42 -0.34 -14.40 11.21
CA CYS A 42 0.14 -15.78 11.16
C CYS A 42 -0.65 -16.72 12.08
N ASP A 43 -1.12 -16.23 13.24
CA ASP A 43 -2.02 -17.01 14.09
C ASP A 43 -3.33 -17.37 13.37
N GLU A 44 -3.93 -16.42 12.66
CA GLU A 44 -5.17 -16.68 11.94
C GLU A 44 -4.96 -17.66 10.78
N VAL A 45 -3.84 -17.56 10.07
CA VAL A 45 -3.49 -18.54 9.04
C VAL A 45 -3.28 -19.92 9.64
N ALA A 46 -2.59 -20.02 10.78
CA ALA A 46 -2.36 -21.27 11.48
C ALA A 46 -3.67 -21.94 11.92
N ARG A 47 -4.65 -21.17 12.40
CA ARG A 47 -5.97 -21.71 12.78
C ARG A 47 -6.73 -22.33 11.61
N SER A 48 -6.48 -21.86 10.40
CA SER A 48 -7.16 -22.32 9.20
C SER A 48 -6.39 -23.43 8.47
N THR A 49 -5.23 -23.83 9.00
CA THR A 49 -4.34 -24.82 8.41
C THR A 49 -3.84 -25.79 9.47
N SER A 50 -3.08 -26.80 9.06
CA SER A 50 -2.39 -27.72 9.97
C SER A 50 -1.04 -27.19 10.48
N PHE A 51 -0.63 -26.00 10.02
CA PHE A 51 0.65 -25.39 10.41
C PHE A 51 0.55 -24.69 11.77
N THR A 52 1.66 -24.65 12.49
CA THR A 52 1.80 -23.78 13.67
C THR A 52 2.06 -22.33 13.23
N ARG A 53 1.84 -21.39 14.13
CA ARG A 53 2.15 -19.98 13.88
C ARG A 53 3.63 -19.79 13.48
N GLN A 54 4.53 -20.44 14.19
CA GLN A 54 5.96 -20.36 13.91
C GLN A 54 6.32 -20.88 12.51
N GLU A 55 5.68 -21.95 12.08
CA GLU A 55 5.87 -22.48 10.72
C GLU A 55 5.36 -21.49 9.68
N VAL A 56 4.19 -20.88 9.90
CA VAL A 56 3.64 -19.85 9.00
C VAL A 56 4.58 -18.64 8.91
N GLU A 57 5.06 -18.15 10.06
CA GLU A 57 6.02 -17.04 10.11
C GLU A 57 7.30 -17.38 9.32
N ALA A 58 7.84 -18.57 9.53
CA ALA A 58 9.04 -19.02 8.86
C ALA A 58 8.85 -19.08 7.33
N VAL A 59 7.75 -19.67 6.86
CA VAL A 59 7.47 -19.76 5.42
C VAL A 59 7.32 -18.38 4.79
N ILE A 60 6.58 -17.47 5.41
CA ILE A 60 6.38 -16.13 4.88
C ILE A 60 7.70 -15.35 4.85
N ASN A 61 8.51 -15.45 5.90
CA ASN A 61 9.80 -14.77 5.98
C ASN A 61 10.78 -15.30 4.93
N TYR A 62 10.87 -16.60 4.74
CA TYR A 62 11.71 -17.19 3.70
C TYR A 62 11.22 -16.86 2.29
N ALA A 63 9.92 -16.89 2.07
CA ALA A 63 9.33 -16.48 0.80
C ALA A 63 9.67 -15.03 0.46
N THR A 64 9.62 -14.15 1.46
CA THR A 64 9.96 -12.73 1.31
C THR A 64 11.43 -12.54 0.97
N GLU A 65 12.32 -13.28 1.63
CA GLU A 65 13.76 -13.21 1.37
C GLU A 65 14.11 -13.69 -0.05
N ILE A 66 13.52 -14.80 -0.48
CA ILE A 66 13.69 -15.31 -1.84
C ILE A 66 13.14 -14.32 -2.87
N ALA A 67 11.97 -13.75 -2.61
CA ALA A 67 11.38 -12.73 -3.47
C ALA A 67 12.27 -11.51 -3.60
N LYS A 68 12.92 -11.08 -2.52
CA LYS A 68 13.88 -9.97 -2.54
C LYS A 68 15.04 -10.23 -3.50
N ASP A 69 15.56 -11.45 -3.51
CA ASP A 69 16.65 -11.81 -4.42
C ASP A 69 16.21 -11.71 -5.89
N PHE A 70 15.02 -12.21 -6.21
CA PHE A 70 14.49 -12.11 -7.57
C PHE A 70 14.24 -10.67 -8.00
N VAL A 71 13.58 -9.86 -7.19
CA VAL A 71 13.29 -8.47 -7.56
C VAL A 71 14.56 -7.61 -7.62
N SER A 72 15.59 -7.95 -6.85
CA SER A 72 16.89 -7.29 -6.91
C SER A 72 17.59 -7.54 -8.26
N ASN A 73 17.27 -8.65 -8.91
CA ASN A 73 17.75 -8.99 -10.25
C ASN A 73 16.84 -8.48 -11.38
N GLY A 74 15.79 -7.75 -11.03
CA GLY A 74 14.86 -7.16 -12.00
C GLY A 74 13.68 -8.03 -12.38
N ASP A 75 13.49 -9.17 -11.73
CA ASP A 75 12.37 -10.07 -12.01
C ASP A 75 11.12 -9.70 -11.22
N MET A 76 9.96 -9.87 -11.82
CA MET A 76 8.70 -9.82 -11.11
C MET A 76 8.43 -11.16 -10.43
N VAL A 77 7.86 -11.13 -9.23
CA VAL A 77 7.50 -12.35 -8.49
C VAL A 77 5.99 -12.42 -8.33
N ASP A 78 5.39 -13.47 -8.87
CA ASP A 78 3.96 -13.75 -8.72
C ASP A 78 3.74 -14.53 -7.42
N PHE A 79 2.95 -13.96 -6.51
CA PHE A 79 2.55 -14.58 -5.24
C PHE A 79 1.15 -15.22 -5.31
N GLY A 80 0.65 -15.51 -6.49
CA GLY A 80 -0.70 -16.03 -6.64
C GLY A 80 -1.76 -14.99 -6.34
N ASP A 81 -2.75 -15.35 -5.53
CA ASP A 81 -3.88 -14.47 -5.20
C ASP A 81 -3.49 -13.18 -4.49
N LEU A 82 -2.36 -13.17 -3.78
CA LEU A 82 -1.86 -11.96 -3.14
C LEU A 82 -1.52 -10.88 -4.17
N GLY A 83 -0.99 -11.27 -5.30
CA GLY A 83 -0.59 -10.33 -6.34
C GLY A 83 0.85 -10.53 -6.79
N THR A 84 1.38 -9.53 -7.45
CA THR A 84 2.71 -9.58 -8.07
C THR A 84 3.60 -8.48 -7.49
N LEU A 85 4.79 -8.89 -7.07
CA LEU A 85 5.83 -7.96 -6.62
C LEU A 85 6.63 -7.49 -7.83
N VAL A 86 6.71 -6.17 -8.03
CA VAL A 86 7.27 -5.56 -9.24
C VAL A 86 8.40 -4.61 -8.88
N PRO A 87 9.63 -4.88 -9.37
CA PRO A 87 10.71 -3.90 -9.23
C PRO A 87 10.50 -2.72 -10.18
N SER A 88 10.88 -1.54 -9.73
CA SER A 88 10.75 -0.31 -10.50
C SER A 88 11.78 0.72 -10.04
N PHE A 89 11.76 1.87 -10.64
CA PHE A 89 12.59 3.01 -10.23
C PHE A 89 11.92 4.30 -10.65
N LYS A 90 12.36 5.40 -10.03
CA LYS A 90 11.99 6.75 -10.46
C LYS A 90 13.03 7.29 -11.43
N SER A 91 12.59 7.95 -12.47
CA SER A 91 13.43 8.62 -13.43
C SER A 91 13.07 10.10 -13.52
N ARG A 92 14.08 10.93 -13.66
CA ARG A 92 13.88 12.33 -14.02
C ARG A 92 13.74 12.44 -15.51
N ALA A 93 12.79 13.25 -15.96
CA ALA A 93 12.70 13.64 -17.34
C ALA A 93 13.83 14.59 -17.69
N VAL A 94 14.39 14.43 -18.89
CA VAL A 94 15.37 15.34 -19.45
C VAL A 94 14.87 15.85 -20.79
N GLY A 95 15.33 17.03 -21.19
CA GLY A 95 14.98 17.59 -22.48
C GLY A 95 15.43 16.69 -23.64
N GLN A 96 14.71 16.75 -24.77
CA GLN A 96 14.98 15.90 -25.91
C GLN A 96 16.42 16.05 -26.46
N GLU A 97 17.00 17.23 -26.30
CA GLU A 97 18.35 17.55 -26.70
C GLU A 97 19.42 17.22 -25.66
N GLU A 98 19.02 16.91 -24.44
CA GLU A 98 19.92 16.55 -23.37
C GLU A 98 20.24 15.07 -23.42
N LYS A 99 21.50 14.75 -23.10
CA LYS A 99 21.93 13.35 -23.03
C LYS A 99 21.43 12.72 -21.71
N PHE A 100 20.72 11.61 -21.83
CA PHE A 100 20.28 10.85 -20.65
C PHE A 100 21.48 10.18 -19.96
N ASN A 101 21.66 10.47 -18.67
CA ASN A 101 22.67 9.84 -17.83
C ASN A 101 22.00 9.03 -16.72
N PRO A 102 22.07 7.69 -16.77
CA PRO A 102 21.41 6.86 -15.77
C PRO A 102 21.89 7.10 -14.33
N ASN A 103 23.15 7.48 -14.13
CA ASN A 103 23.69 7.75 -12.80
C ASN A 103 23.11 9.01 -12.14
N ILE A 104 22.58 9.93 -12.94
CA ILE A 104 22.01 11.20 -12.48
C ILE A 104 20.48 11.18 -12.59
N HIS A 105 19.95 10.63 -13.66
CA HIS A 105 18.54 10.76 -14.02
C HIS A 105 17.68 9.59 -13.55
N ILE A 106 18.27 8.44 -13.21
CA ILE A 106 17.58 7.37 -12.51
C ILE A 106 17.80 7.57 -11.02
N GLU A 107 16.68 7.74 -10.31
CA GLU A 107 16.68 7.93 -8.85
C GLU A 107 16.69 6.57 -8.13
N LYS A 108 15.93 6.43 -7.07
CA LYS A 108 15.94 5.23 -6.24
C LYS A 108 15.27 4.04 -6.89
N PRO A 109 15.85 2.84 -6.82
CA PRO A 109 15.09 1.63 -7.07
C PRO A 109 13.99 1.46 -6.02
N MET A 110 12.89 0.87 -6.41
CA MET A 110 11.74 0.64 -5.55
C MET A 110 11.04 -0.66 -5.91
N VAL A 111 10.19 -1.13 -5.02
CA VAL A 111 9.38 -2.33 -5.23
C VAL A 111 7.93 -2.00 -4.93
N HIS A 112 7.03 -2.44 -5.78
CA HIS A 112 5.60 -2.31 -5.60
C HIS A 112 4.94 -3.68 -5.53
N LEU A 113 3.98 -3.83 -4.64
CA LEU A 113 3.06 -4.95 -4.67
C LEU A 113 1.79 -4.53 -5.40
N ARG A 114 1.47 -5.25 -6.47
CA ARG A 114 0.20 -5.09 -7.21
C ARG A 114 -0.74 -6.21 -6.80
N PRO A 115 -1.77 -5.94 -6.00
CA PRO A 115 -2.74 -6.96 -5.62
C PRO A 115 -3.43 -7.58 -6.83
N SER A 116 -3.76 -8.86 -6.74
CA SER A 116 -4.55 -9.52 -7.79
C SER A 116 -5.92 -8.89 -7.90
N LYS A 117 -6.26 -8.34 -9.05
CA LYS A 117 -7.56 -7.70 -9.28
C LYS A 117 -8.71 -8.67 -9.16
N SER A 118 -8.53 -9.90 -9.61
CA SER A 118 -9.58 -10.92 -9.54
C SER A 118 -9.90 -11.32 -8.11
N TYR A 119 -8.92 -11.34 -7.25
CA TYR A 119 -9.09 -11.75 -5.85
C TYR A 119 -9.43 -10.58 -4.91
N PHE A 120 -8.79 -9.43 -5.10
CA PHE A 120 -8.96 -8.25 -4.24
C PHE A 120 -9.97 -7.23 -4.79
N THR A 121 -10.90 -7.64 -5.64
CA THR A 121 -12.06 -6.79 -5.94
C THR A 121 -12.99 -6.81 -4.74
N LEU A 122 -13.00 -5.72 -3.99
CA LEU A 122 -13.80 -5.60 -2.77
C LEU A 122 -15.25 -5.28 -3.14
N THR A 123 -16.13 -6.24 -2.90
CA THR A 123 -17.58 -6.10 -3.10
C THR A 123 -18.29 -6.09 -1.75
N GLY A 124 -19.44 -5.45 -1.68
CA GLY A 124 -20.22 -5.39 -0.44
C GLY A 124 -19.58 -4.58 0.68
N VAL A 125 -18.66 -3.68 0.35
CA VAL A 125 -18.03 -2.79 1.32
C VAL A 125 -18.95 -1.61 1.61
N HIS A 126 -19.15 -1.33 2.90
CA HIS A 126 -19.91 -0.17 3.37
C HIS A 126 -18.96 0.92 3.85
N PHE A 127 -19.38 2.17 3.71
CA PHE A 127 -18.60 3.32 4.11
C PHE A 127 -19.28 4.04 5.27
N LYS A 128 -18.47 4.50 6.24
CA LYS A 128 -18.97 5.26 7.39
C LYS A 128 -18.12 6.51 7.58
N GLN A 129 -18.78 7.67 7.55
CA GLN A 129 -18.13 8.93 7.87
C GLN A 129 -17.86 9.03 9.37
N VAL A 130 -16.66 9.42 9.72
CA VAL A 130 -16.25 9.67 11.10
C VAL A 130 -15.71 11.10 11.22
N PRO A 131 -15.76 11.71 12.43
CA PRO A 131 -15.23 13.06 12.62
C PRO A 131 -13.71 13.07 12.46
N LYS A 132 -13.17 14.21 12.00
CA LYS A 132 -11.71 14.40 11.97
C LYS A 132 -11.13 14.27 13.36
N LYS A 133 -10.03 13.52 13.49
CA LYS A 133 -9.25 13.54 14.72
C LYS A 133 -8.63 14.93 14.88
N THR A 134 -9.00 15.63 15.92
CA THR A 134 -8.28 16.83 16.34
C THR A 134 -6.87 16.41 16.75
N LYS A 135 -5.86 17.05 16.17
CA LYS A 135 -4.52 16.96 16.72
C LYS A 135 -4.62 17.43 18.17
N LYS A 136 -4.38 16.56 19.12
CA LYS A 136 -4.10 17.02 20.48
C LYS A 136 -2.92 17.96 20.37
N SER A 137 -3.17 19.25 20.60
CA SER A 137 -2.07 20.16 20.81
C SER A 137 -1.29 19.64 21.99
N ASN A 138 -0.03 19.27 21.76
CA ASN A 138 0.90 19.12 22.86
C ASN A 138 1.03 20.48 23.51
N GLN A 139 0.19 20.74 24.49
CA GLN A 139 0.49 21.82 25.42
C GLN A 139 1.59 21.30 26.31
N PRO A 140 2.75 21.93 26.33
CA PRO A 140 3.73 21.65 27.36
C PRO A 140 3.13 22.07 28.70
N SER A 141 2.94 21.09 29.53
CA SER A 141 2.61 21.35 30.94
C SER A 141 3.84 21.84 31.65
#